data_afae1479aa72da1fbe291281a2a3f20f
#
_entry.id   afae1479aa72da1fbe291281a2a3f20f
#
_cell.length_a   1.000
_cell.length_b   1.000
_cell.length_c   1.000
_cell.angle_alpha   90.00
_cell.angle_beta   90.00
_cell.angle_gamma   90.00
#
_symmetry.space_group_name_H-M   'P 1'
#
loop_
_entity.id
_entity.type
_entity.pdbx_description
1 polymer ?
#
loop_
_entity_poly.entity_id
_entity_poly.type
_entity_poly.pdbx_seq_one_letter_code
_entity_poly.pdbx_strand_id
1 'polypeptide(L)'
;MIDGQRSDPFLKQATDRVAGSDPGIDLDLFRLSFALTRAANRFTRHVESAVHRPRDLSTARFRILFTVWACGPLAAHRIAVLAGLSRASVSSAVNTLERDGHVVRSRGHDDRRLVTVSLTPTGEDAVSDAYAGQHEVERDLYAALGAGDRESLARLLESLLDVPLD
;
A
#
# COMPACT_ATOMS: atom_id res chain seq x y z
N MET A 1 -26.48 -4.10 11.89
CA MET A 1 -27.24 -2.84 11.71
C MET A 1 -26.22 -1.74 11.86
N ILE A 2 -25.67 -1.22 10.72
CA ILE A 2 -24.72 -0.10 10.72
C ILE A 2 -25.57 1.15 10.86
N ASP A 3 -25.92 1.49 12.10
CA ASP A 3 -26.60 2.72 12.42
C ASP A 3 -25.53 3.82 12.60
N GLY A 4 -25.72 4.93 11.90
CA GLY A 4 -24.85 6.10 12.00
C GLY A 4 -23.87 6.27 10.84
N GLN A 5 -24.35 6.15 9.61
CA GLN A 5 -23.63 6.62 8.42
C GLN A 5 -23.34 8.12 8.57
N ARG A 6 -22.21 8.46 9.20
CA ARG A 6 -21.62 9.80 9.04
C ARG A 6 -21.18 9.89 7.58
N SER A 7 -22.12 10.22 6.71
CA SER A 7 -21.85 10.54 5.31
C SER A 7 -20.75 11.59 5.29
N ASP A 8 -19.62 11.28 4.68
CA ASP A 8 -18.55 12.28 4.51
C ASP A 8 -19.17 13.51 3.80
N PRO A 9 -19.23 14.69 4.44
CA PRO A 9 -19.91 15.85 3.85
C PRO A 9 -19.32 16.23 2.49
N PHE A 10 -18.01 15.97 2.30
CA PHE A 10 -17.35 16.24 1.03
C PHE A 10 -17.75 15.23 -0.06
N LEU A 11 -17.95 13.96 0.28
CA LEU A 11 -18.45 12.97 -0.68
C LEU A 11 -19.86 13.38 -1.18
N LYS A 12 -20.74 13.82 -0.28
CA LYS A 12 -22.06 14.31 -0.67
C LYS A 12 -21.95 15.51 -1.63
N GLN A 13 -21.19 16.53 -1.24
CA GLN A 13 -21.01 17.74 -2.06
C GLN A 13 -20.40 17.41 -3.44
N ALA A 14 -19.39 16.50 -3.48
CA ALA A 14 -18.78 16.07 -4.74
C ALA A 14 -19.78 15.31 -5.62
N THR A 15 -20.59 14.42 -5.03
CA THR A 15 -21.64 13.68 -5.75
C THR A 15 -22.67 14.62 -6.35
N ASP A 16 -23.16 15.59 -5.56
CA ASP A 16 -24.14 16.58 -6.03
C ASP A 16 -23.56 17.44 -7.18
N ARG A 17 -22.28 17.79 -7.09
CA ARG A 17 -21.61 18.57 -8.14
C ARG A 17 -21.43 17.78 -9.44
N VAL A 18 -21.02 16.52 -9.33
CA VAL A 18 -20.84 15.61 -10.48
C VAL A 18 -22.18 15.34 -11.15
N ALA A 19 -23.24 15.07 -10.38
CA ALA A 19 -24.59 14.88 -10.89
C ALA A 19 -25.10 16.07 -11.72
N GLY A 20 -24.73 17.29 -11.33
CA GLY A 20 -25.09 18.50 -12.06
C GLY A 20 -24.19 18.86 -13.25
N SER A 21 -23.10 18.12 -13.48
CA SER A 21 -22.15 18.43 -14.55
C SER A 21 -22.45 17.72 -15.88
N ASP A 22 -22.84 16.45 -15.80
CA ASP A 22 -23.15 15.62 -16.96
C ASP A 22 -24.17 14.52 -16.55
N PRO A 23 -25.35 14.47 -17.16
CA PRO A 23 -26.37 13.47 -16.84
C PRO A 23 -26.00 12.04 -17.29
N GLY A 24 -24.95 11.87 -18.10
CA GLY A 24 -24.43 10.56 -18.53
C GLY A 24 -23.49 9.89 -17.53
N ILE A 25 -23.11 10.57 -16.45
CA ILE A 25 -22.20 10.01 -15.46
C ILE A 25 -22.92 9.01 -14.54
N ASP A 26 -22.36 7.79 -14.45
CA ASP A 26 -22.79 6.80 -13.45
C ASP A 26 -22.30 7.23 -12.05
N LEU A 27 -23.22 7.70 -11.24
CA LEU A 27 -22.91 8.21 -9.90
C LEU A 27 -22.52 7.10 -8.91
N ASP A 28 -22.91 5.85 -9.15
CA ASP A 28 -22.51 4.74 -8.29
C ASP A 28 -21.05 4.37 -8.54
N LEU A 29 -20.62 4.37 -9.79
CA LEU A 29 -19.19 4.20 -10.14
C LEU A 29 -18.35 5.36 -9.61
N PHE A 30 -18.83 6.61 -9.73
CA PHE A 30 -18.15 7.76 -9.13
C PHE A 30 -17.98 7.59 -7.62
N ARG A 31 -19.06 7.28 -6.90
CA ARG A 31 -19.03 7.12 -5.44
C ARG A 31 -18.10 6.00 -5.00
N LEU A 32 -18.12 4.86 -5.71
CA LEU A 32 -17.25 3.73 -5.45
C LEU A 32 -15.77 4.11 -5.60
N SER A 33 -15.39 4.68 -6.73
CA SER A 33 -14.00 5.09 -7.01
C SER A 33 -13.52 6.16 -6.03
N PHE A 34 -14.39 7.11 -5.70
CA PHE A 34 -14.09 8.17 -4.75
C PHE A 34 -13.88 7.63 -3.33
N ALA A 35 -14.78 6.74 -2.87
CA ALA A 35 -14.70 6.13 -1.55
C ALA A 35 -13.44 5.25 -1.42
N LEU A 36 -13.15 4.42 -2.43
CA LEU A 36 -11.96 3.58 -2.48
C LEU A 36 -10.67 4.42 -2.37
N THR A 37 -10.55 5.45 -3.21
CA THR A 37 -9.38 6.33 -3.21
C THR A 37 -9.20 7.03 -1.86
N ARG A 38 -10.28 7.55 -1.28
CA ARG A 38 -10.22 8.24 0.03
C ARG A 38 -9.87 7.29 1.17
N ALA A 39 -10.46 6.10 1.19
CA ALA A 39 -10.17 5.09 2.20
C ALA A 39 -8.70 4.67 2.13
N ALA A 40 -8.19 4.35 0.94
CA ALA A 40 -6.80 3.97 0.72
C ALA A 40 -5.83 5.09 1.14
N ASN A 41 -6.11 6.35 0.74
CA ASN A 41 -5.28 7.49 1.11
C ASN A 41 -5.31 7.79 2.62
N ARG A 42 -6.47 7.63 3.28
CA ARG A 42 -6.58 7.80 4.73
C ARG A 42 -5.77 6.74 5.48
N PHE A 43 -5.92 5.48 5.09
CA PHE A 43 -5.16 4.38 5.66
C PHE A 43 -3.65 4.60 5.50
N THR A 44 -3.18 4.83 4.27
CA THR A 44 -1.75 5.02 3.98
C THR A 44 -1.14 6.17 4.78
N ARG A 45 -1.83 7.33 4.86
CA ARG A 45 -1.34 8.48 5.64
C ARG A 45 -1.31 8.19 7.13
N HIS A 46 -2.32 7.49 7.64
CA HIS A 46 -2.37 7.16 9.07
C HIS A 46 -1.25 6.19 9.44
N VAL A 47 -1.08 5.11 8.70
CA VAL A 47 0.03 4.15 8.90
C VAL A 47 1.39 4.84 8.77
N GLU A 48 1.58 5.70 7.77
CA GLU A 48 2.83 6.43 7.62
C GLU A 48 3.14 7.29 8.85
N SER A 49 2.16 8.05 9.34
CA SER A 49 2.38 8.96 10.47
C SER A 49 2.50 8.23 11.81
N ALA A 50 1.69 7.20 12.04
CA ALA A 50 1.62 6.51 13.32
C ALA A 50 2.63 5.37 13.48
N VAL A 51 3.05 4.76 12.36
CA VAL A 51 3.87 3.54 12.37
C VAL A 51 5.22 3.76 11.71
N HIS A 52 5.23 4.21 10.44
CA HIS A 52 6.46 4.22 9.66
C HIS A 52 7.41 5.34 10.07
N ARG A 53 6.94 6.60 10.19
CA ARG A 53 7.79 7.74 10.55
C ARG A 53 8.48 7.60 11.90
N PRO A 54 7.82 7.11 12.97
CA PRO A 54 8.50 6.89 14.25
C PRO A 54 9.63 5.85 14.18
N ARG A 55 9.69 5.06 13.11
CA ARG A 55 10.70 4.04 12.81
C ARG A 55 11.68 4.47 11.72
N ASP A 56 11.75 5.76 11.42
CA ASP A 56 12.56 6.32 10.32
C ASP A 56 12.31 5.68 8.95
N LEU A 57 11.10 5.14 8.74
CA LEU A 57 10.66 4.60 7.46
C LEU A 57 9.70 5.56 6.76
N SER A 58 9.85 5.71 5.45
CA SER A 58 8.77 6.23 4.60
C SER A 58 7.91 5.09 4.08
N THR A 59 6.68 5.40 3.63
CA THR A 59 5.81 4.42 2.97
C THR A 59 6.53 3.67 1.83
N ALA A 60 7.33 4.36 1.02
CA ALA A 60 8.07 3.73 -0.07
C ALA A 60 9.15 2.76 0.46
N ARG A 61 9.91 3.14 1.49
CA ARG A 61 10.93 2.27 2.11
C ARG A 61 10.30 1.04 2.75
N PHE A 62 9.21 1.22 3.49
CA PHE A 62 8.46 0.10 4.06
C PHE A 62 7.95 -0.86 2.98
N ARG A 63 7.32 -0.37 1.90
CA ARG A 63 6.85 -1.20 0.80
C ARG A 63 7.96 -2.03 0.16
N ILE A 64 9.16 -1.48 0.01
CA ILE A 64 10.31 -2.19 -0.53
C ILE A 64 10.75 -3.30 0.43
N LEU A 65 10.94 -2.97 1.72
CA LEU A 65 11.31 -3.96 2.74
C LEU A 65 10.28 -5.10 2.81
N PHE A 66 9.00 -4.75 2.86
CA PHE A 66 7.90 -5.72 2.90
C PHE A 66 7.85 -6.62 1.66
N THR A 67 8.07 -6.05 0.47
CA THR A 67 8.11 -6.82 -0.79
C THR A 67 9.26 -7.84 -0.78
N VAL A 68 10.45 -7.41 -0.35
CA VAL A 68 11.62 -8.30 -0.26
C VAL A 68 11.46 -9.32 0.87
N TRP A 69 10.84 -8.94 1.97
CA TRP A 69 10.53 -9.84 3.08
C TRP A 69 9.57 -10.96 2.66
N ALA A 70 8.52 -10.60 1.92
CA ALA A 70 7.49 -11.55 1.48
C ALA A 70 7.94 -12.46 0.34
N CYS A 71 8.78 -11.96 -0.58
CA CYS A 71 9.13 -12.67 -1.83
C CYS A 71 10.59 -13.19 -1.85
N GLY A 72 11.41 -12.86 -0.86
CA GLY A 72 12.85 -13.12 -0.88
C GLY A 72 13.64 -12.13 -1.76
N PRO A 73 14.88 -12.44 -2.11
CA PRO A 73 15.73 -11.56 -2.92
C PRO A 73 15.16 -11.27 -4.29
N LEU A 74 15.08 -9.99 -4.66
CA LEU A 74 14.46 -9.52 -5.91
C LEU A 74 15.30 -8.49 -6.65
N ALA A 75 15.22 -8.51 -7.99
CA ALA A 75 15.76 -7.43 -8.80
C ALA A 75 14.93 -6.15 -8.65
N ALA A 76 15.57 -4.97 -8.71
CA ALA A 76 14.93 -3.68 -8.46
C ALA A 76 13.69 -3.42 -9.35
N HIS A 77 13.70 -3.88 -10.61
CA HIS A 77 12.54 -3.73 -11.48
C HIS A 77 11.33 -4.56 -11.02
N ARG A 78 11.56 -5.75 -10.44
CA ARG A 78 10.50 -6.59 -9.88
C ARG A 78 9.93 -5.96 -8.60
N ILE A 79 10.81 -5.40 -7.75
CA ILE A 79 10.38 -4.63 -6.57
C ILE A 79 9.48 -3.46 -7.00
N ALA A 80 9.84 -2.73 -8.07
CA ALA A 80 9.04 -1.61 -8.55
C ALA A 80 7.61 -2.05 -8.92
N VAL A 81 7.47 -3.15 -9.64
CA VAL A 81 6.16 -3.71 -10.01
C VAL A 81 5.37 -4.15 -8.79
N LEU A 82 5.97 -4.98 -7.92
CA LEU A 82 5.28 -5.58 -6.78
C LEU A 82 4.93 -4.56 -5.69
N ALA A 83 5.82 -3.58 -5.44
CA ALA A 83 5.58 -2.52 -4.46
C ALA A 83 4.68 -1.39 -5.00
N GLY A 84 4.33 -1.39 -6.29
CA GLY A 84 3.56 -0.31 -6.91
C GLY A 84 4.31 1.03 -6.90
N LEU A 85 5.62 1.00 -7.19
CA LEU A 85 6.50 2.17 -7.16
C LEU A 85 7.16 2.42 -8.51
N SER A 86 7.54 3.67 -8.79
CA SER A 86 8.36 3.97 -9.95
C SER A 86 9.79 3.40 -9.80
N ARG A 87 10.45 3.06 -10.91
CA ARG A 87 11.85 2.61 -10.89
C ARG A 87 12.79 3.63 -10.23
N ALA A 88 12.54 4.92 -10.44
CA ALA A 88 13.32 6.01 -9.82
C ALA A 88 13.13 6.03 -8.30
N SER A 89 11.88 5.87 -7.81
CA SER A 89 11.57 5.78 -6.38
C SER A 89 12.25 4.58 -5.73
N VAL A 90 12.21 3.41 -6.39
CA VAL A 90 12.89 2.19 -5.88
C VAL A 90 14.40 2.40 -5.83
N SER A 91 15.02 2.96 -6.89
CA SER A 91 16.47 3.20 -6.92
C SER A 91 16.91 4.11 -5.79
N SER A 92 16.22 5.23 -5.58
CA SER A 92 16.50 6.17 -4.49
C SER A 92 16.32 5.56 -3.11
N ALA A 93 15.20 4.87 -2.89
CA ALA A 93 14.89 4.28 -1.59
C ALA A 93 15.82 3.10 -1.25
N VAL A 94 16.17 2.25 -2.23
CA VAL A 94 17.13 1.14 -2.01
C VAL A 94 18.53 1.68 -1.67
N ASN A 95 18.99 2.78 -2.28
CA ASN A 95 20.26 3.42 -1.91
C ASN A 95 20.25 3.85 -0.43
N THR A 96 19.13 4.42 0.02
CA THR A 96 18.98 4.82 1.42
C THR A 96 18.94 3.60 2.35
N LEU A 97 18.13 2.58 2.02
CA LEU A 97 18.02 1.35 2.82
C LEU A 97 19.34 0.59 2.90
N GLU A 98 20.16 0.60 1.84
CA GLU A 98 21.49 -0.02 1.82
C GLU A 98 22.48 0.75 2.70
N ARG A 99 22.49 2.09 2.60
CA ARG A 99 23.29 2.95 3.48
C ARG A 99 22.93 2.78 4.96
N ASP A 100 21.62 2.64 5.24
CA ASP A 100 21.08 2.48 6.59
C ASP A 100 21.21 1.01 7.09
N GLY A 101 21.77 0.11 6.27
CA GLY A 101 22.09 -1.27 6.64
C GLY A 101 20.89 -2.24 6.64
N HIS A 102 19.75 -1.86 6.08
CA HIS A 102 18.55 -2.71 6.04
C HIS A 102 18.54 -3.68 4.86
N VAL A 103 19.21 -3.36 3.77
CA VAL A 103 19.32 -4.22 2.60
C VAL A 103 20.76 -4.31 2.10
N VAL A 104 21.04 -5.35 1.34
CA VAL A 104 22.29 -5.51 0.58
C VAL A 104 21.98 -5.80 -0.88
N ARG A 105 22.82 -5.30 -1.78
CA ARG A 105 22.81 -5.69 -3.19
C ARG A 105 23.82 -6.79 -3.43
N SER A 106 23.36 -7.87 -4.03
CA SER A 106 24.24 -8.97 -4.48
C SER A 106 24.14 -9.15 -5.99
N ARG A 107 25.25 -9.51 -6.62
CA ARG A 107 25.27 -9.91 -8.04
C ARG A 107 25.06 -11.42 -8.10
N GLY A 108 24.19 -11.86 -9.01
CA GLY A 108 23.96 -13.29 -9.23
C GLY A 108 25.28 -14.02 -9.57
N HIS A 109 25.40 -15.25 -9.06
CA HIS A 109 26.58 -16.08 -9.33
C HIS A 109 26.65 -16.50 -10.80
N ASP A 110 25.49 -16.82 -11.39
CA ASP A 110 25.35 -17.31 -12.77
C ASP A 110 25.18 -16.20 -13.80
N ASP A 111 24.57 -15.07 -13.42
CA ASP A 111 24.46 -13.88 -14.27
C ASP A 111 24.87 -12.62 -13.49
N ARG A 112 26.11 -12.18 -13.74
CA ARG A 112 26.69 -10.97 -13.13
C ARG A 112 25.93 -9.67 -13.49
N ARG A 113 25.00 -9.72 -14.46
CA ARG A 113 24.16 -8.59 -14.84
C ARG A 113 22.96 -8.45 -13.92
N LEU A 114 22.55 -9.53 -13.26
CA LEU A 114 21.40 -9.53 -12.36
C LEU A 114 21.82 -9.06 -10.96
N VAL A 115 21.45 -7.83 -10.61
CA VAL A 115 21.62 -7.32 -9.25
C VAL A 115 20.31 -7.52 -8.49
N THR A 116 20.36 -8.29 -7.41
CA THR A 116 19.24 -8.51 -6.50
C THR A 116 19.42 -7.72 -5.20
N VAL A 117 18.31 -7.35 -4.60
CA VAL A 117 18.22 -6.71 -3.27
C VAL A 117 17.70 -7.77 -2.30
N SER A 118 18.41 -7.93 -1.19
CA SER A 118 18.04 -8.85 -0.10
C SER A 118 17.98 -8.07 1.21
N LEU A 119 17.17 -8.54 2.17
CA LEU A 119 17.21 -8.00 3.52
C LEU A 119 18.50 -8.42 4.23
N THR A 120 18.93 -7.58 5.14
CA THR A 120 19.87 -7.94 6.22
C THR A 120 19.06 -8.40 7.44
N PRO A 121 19.67 -9.00 8.47
CA PRO A 121 19.00 -9.27 9.74
C PRO A 121 18.35 -8.00 10.33
N THR A 122 19.05 -6.87 10.28
CA THR A 122 18.49 -5.56 10.70
C THR A 122 17.29 -5.14 9.86
N GLY A 123 17.29 -5.44 8.56
CA GLY A 123 16.16 -5.17 7.68
C GLY A 123 14.95 -6.07 7.97
N GLU A 124 15.20 -7.34 8.30
CA GLU A 124 14.13 -8.27 8.72
C GLU A 124 13.47 -7.81 10.02
N ASP A 125 14.27 -7.42 11.02
CA ASP A 125 13.76 -6.88 12.28
C ASP A 125 12.95 -5.61 12.05
N ALA A 126 13.47 -4.68 11.23
CA ALA A 126 12.81 -3.40 10.94
C ALA A 126 11.45 -3.58 10.25
N VAL A 127 11.36 -4.47 9.25
CA VAL A 127 10.09 -4.71 8.55
C VAL A 127 9.09 -5.45 9.44
N SER A 128 9.55 -6.41 10.24
CA SER A 128 8.71 -7.17 11.16
C SER A 128 8.09 -6.27 12.23
N ASP A 129 8.90 -5.40 12.86
CA ASP A 129 8.40 -4.43 13.84
C ASP A 129 7.44 -3.40 13.22
N ALA A 130 7.76 -2.88 12.03
CA ALA A 130 6.88 -1.96 11.32
C ALA A 130 5.56 -2.63 10.92
N TYR A 131 5.59 -3.88 10.45
CA TYR A 131 4.38 -4.61 10.10
C TYR A 131 3.53 -4.94 11.33
N ALA A 132 4.13 -5.32 12.45
CA ALA A 132 3.39 -5.51 13.70
C ALA A 132 2.62 -4.24 14.10
N GLY A 133 3.26 -3.07 14.04
CA GLY A 133 2.57 -1.80 14.29
C GLY A 133 1.47 -1.47 13.26
N GLN A 134 1.69 -1.77 12.00
CA GLN A 134 0.66 -1.61 10.95
C GLN A 134 -0.53 -2.54 11.20
N HIS A 135 -0.29 -3.77 11.63
CA HIS A 135 -1.35 -4.74 11.91
C HIS A 135 -2.29 -4.28 13.04
N GLU A 136 -1.77 -3.56 14.04
CA GLU A 136 -2.62 -2.93 15.06
C GLU A 136 -3.57 -1.91 14.42
N VAL A 137 -3.05 -1.05 13.52
CA VAL A 137 -3.87 -0.08 12.78
C VAL A 137 -4.92 -0.77 11.90
N GLU A 138 -4.56 -1.90 11.27
CA GLU A 138 -5.50 -2.72 10.49
C GLU A 138 -6.62 -3.28 11.36
N ARG A 139 -6.30 -3.80 12.54
CA ARG A 139 -7.31 -4.30 13.49
C ARG A 139 -8.30 -3.21 13.88
N ASP A 140 -7.80 -2.03 14.22
CA ASP A 140 -8.64 -0.90 14.63
C ASP A 140 -9.52 -0.41 13.48
N LEU A 141 -8.95 -0.29 12.27
CA LEU A 141 -9.69 0.15 11.08
C LEU A 141 -10.81 -0.81 10.72
N TYR A 142 -10.50 -2.10 10.70
CA TYR A 142 -11.46 -3.13 10.27
C TYR A 142 -12.36 -3.65 11.41
N ALA A 143 -12.18 -3.19 12.65
CA ALA A 143 -13.07 -3.52 13.76
C ALA A 143 -14.53 -3.06 13.52
N ALA A 144 -14.72 -2.01 12.71
CA ALA A 144 -16.03 -1.52 12.33
C ALA A 144 -16.80 -2.46 11.37
N LEU A 145 -16.13 -3.44 10.77
CA LEU A 145 -16.72 -4.39 9.82
C LEU A 145 -16.91 -5.76 10.48
N GLY A 146 -18.06 -6.39 10.22
CA GLY A 146 -18.27 -7.80 10.57
C GLY A 146 -17.33 -8.73 9.79
N ALA A 147 -17.16 -9.97 10.27
CA ALA A 147 -16.26 -10.93 9.61
C ALA A 147 -16.63 -11.17 8.14
N GLY A 148 -17.92 -11.38 7.84
CA GLY A 148 -18.42 -11.58 6.47
C GLY A 148 -18.23 -10.35 5.57
N ASP A 149 -18.35 -9.13 6.13
CA ASP A 149 -18.11 -7.91 5.37
C ASP A 149 -16.63 -7.74 5.03
N ARG A 150 -15.74 -8.09 5.96
CA ARG A 150 -14.28 -8.07 5.72
C ARG A 150 -13.88 -9.03 4.61
N GLU A 151 -14.38 -10.26 4.66
CA GLU A 151 -14.13 -11.27 3.63
C GLU A 151 -14.68 -10.82 2.25
N SER A 152 -15.90 -10.29 2.24
CA SER A 152 -16.52 -9.78 1.01
C SER A 152 -15.74 -8.60 0.42
N LEU A 153 -15.31 -7.66 1.25
CA LEU A 153 -14.51 -6.52 0.83
C LEU A 153 -13.16 -6.97 0.26
N ALA A 154 -12.46 -7.88 0.94
CA ALA A 154 -11.18 -8.41 0.46
C ALA A 154 -11.34 -9.06 -0.92
N ARG A 155 -12.28 -9.97 -1.08
CA ARG A 155 -12.56 -10.66 -2.35
C ARG A 155 -12.92 -9.70 -3.48
N LEU A 156 -13.71 -8.65 -3.21
CA LEU A 156 -14.09 -7.65 -4.21
C LEU A 156 -12.88 -6.80 -4.63
N LEU A 157 -12.03 -6.40 -3.69
CA LEU A 157 -10.81 -5.67 -3.98
C LEU A 157 -9.80 -6.52 -4.77
N GLU A 158 -9.62 -7.78 -4.40
CA GLU A 158 -8.77 -8.73 -5.13
C GLU A 158 -9.23 -8.88 -6.59
N SER A 159 -10.54 -9.02 -6.83
CA SER A 159 -11.05 -9.12 -8.20
C SER A 159 -10.81 -7.87 -9.06
N LEU A 160 -10.65 -6.69 -8.43
CA LEU A 160 -10.29 -5.47 -9.16
C LEU A 160 -8.81 -5.42 -9.55
N LEU A 161 -7.93 -6.12 -8.81
CA LEU A 161 -6.50 -6.19 -9.15
C LEU A 161 -6.23 -7.02 -10.40
N ASP A 162 -7.15 -7.91 -10.77
CA ASP A 162 -7.06 -8.75 -11.97
C ASP A 162 -7.59 -8.05 -13.23
N VAL A 163 -8.23 -6.88 -13.08
CA VAL A 163 -8.73 -6.10 -14.23
C VAL A 163 -7.57 -5.35 -14.88
N PRO A 164 -7.25 -5.62 -16.16
CA PRO A 164 -6.22 -4.86 -16.87
C PRO A 164 -6.70 -3.41 -17.03
N LEU A 165 -5.91 -2.47 -16.52
CA LEU A 165 -6.06 -1.04 -16.75
C LEU A 165 -4.94 -0.63 -17.70
N ASP A 166 -5.29 -0.47 -18.99
CA ASP A 166 -4.39 0.00 -20.07
C ASP A 166 -4.12 1.51 -19.95
#